data_4854567b531cf1553bb1f1f14768864f
#
_entry.id   4854567b531cf1553bb1f1f14768864f
#
_cell.length_a   1.000
_cell.length_b   1.000
_cell.length_c   1.000
_cell.angle_alpha   90.00
_cell.angle_beta   90.00
_cell.angle_gamma   90.00
#
_symmetry.space_group_name_H-M   'P 1'
#
loop_
_entity.id
_entity.type
_entity.pdbx_description
1 polymer ?
#
loop_
_entity_poly.entity_id
_entity_poly.type
_entity_poly.pdbx_seq_one_letter_code
_entity_poly.pdbx_strand_id
1 'polypeptide(L)'
;MNSTQEIIAAADGSALGNPGPAGWAWYIDDDHWASGGWAHGTNNMGELKAVLDLFEATASRPEAKLRVYCDSQYVINSLTKWMPGWKKKGWKKSDGKPVLNRDLLEALDQALTGRDYEFIWVKGHAGHALNEKADSLANGAARAYQEGREPAHGPGFGAAAEPTTAAEPVEAPAVEVPIVNAPVAEPALSDVALSDSAPSE
;
A
#
# COMPACT_ATOMS: atom_id res chain seq x y z
N MET A 1 29.53 -16.77 5.49
CA MET A 1 28.86 -15.44 5.53
C MET A 1 27.63 -15.59 4.69
N ASN A 2 26.45 -15.74 5.31
CA ASN A 2 25.18 -15.78 4.57
C ASN A 2 24.91 -14.37 4.04
N SER A 3 25.06 -14.19 2.74
CA SER A 3 24.52 -12.99 2.08
C SER A 3 23.01 -13.01 2.28
N THR A 4 22.49 -12.13 3.13
CA THR A 4 21.06 -11.93 3.24
C THR A 4 20.56 -11.57 1.84
N GLN A 5 19.74 -12.42 1.25
CA GLN A 5 19.20 -12.15 -0.07
C GLN A 5 18.26 -10.95 0.04
N GLU A 6 18.44 -9.95 -0.81
CA GLU A 6 17.66 -8.74 -0.79
C GLU A 6 16.71 -8.71 -2.00
N ILE A 7 15.46 -8.35 -1.78
CA ILE A 7 14.46 -8.10 -2.83
C ILE A 7 14.18 -6.61 -2.83
N ILE A 8 14.43 -5.96 -3.96
CA ILE A 8 14.21 -4.53 -4.15
C ILE A 8 12.97 -4.35 -5.04
N ALA A 9 11.96 -3.70 -4.53
CA ALA A 9 10.70 -3.49 -5.23
C ALA A 9 10.20 -2.06 -5.09
N ALA A 10 9.29 -1.66 -5.97
CA ALA A 10 8.43 -0.49 -5.77
C ALA A 10 6.97 -0.93 -5.68
N ALA A 11 6.16 -0.20 -4.93
CA ALA A 11 4.74 -0.42 -4.82
C ALA A 11 4.01 0.91 -4.92
N ASP A 12 2.92 0.93 -5.69
CA ASP A 12 2.16 2.14 -5.97
C ASP A 12 0.68 1.86 -6.19
N GLY A 13 -0.15 2.87 -5.99
CA GLY A 13 -1.57 2.85 -6.23
C GLY A 13 -2.02 4.04 -7.07
N SER A 14 -3.08 3.88 -7.82
CA SER A 14 -3.65 4.93 -8.65
C SER A 14 -5.17 4.90 -8.60
N ALA A 15 -5.82 6.06 -8.58
CA ALA A 15 -7.26 6.16 -8.71
C ALA A 15 -7.63 7.27 -9.69
N LEU A 16 -8.53 6.94 -10.62
CA LEU A 16 -9.10 7.89 -11.58
C LEU A 16 -10.37 8.49 -10.98
N GLY A 17 -10.19 9.44 -10.07
CA GLY A 17 -11.19 9.91 -9.13
C GLY A 17 -10.97 9.26 -7.76
N ASN A 18 -11.39 9.93 -6.70
CA ASN A 18 -11.12 9.45 -5.34
C ASN A 18 -12.37 9.60 -4.44
N PRO A 19 -13.29 8.60 -4.43
CA PRO A 19 -13.20 7.28 -5.05
C PRO A 19 -13.50 7.25 -6.57
N GLY A 20 -13.04 6.19 -7.24
CA GLY A 20 -13.24 5.92 -8.66
C GLY A 20 -12.56 4.63 -9.10
N PRO A 21 -12.45 4.37 -10.40
CA PRO A 21 -11.64 3.26 -10.90
C PRO A 21 -10.24 3.35 -10.33
N ALA A 22 -9.79 2.30 -9.65
CA ALA A 22 -8.53 2.30 -8.92
C ALA A 22 -7.70 1.07 -9.29
N GLY A 23 -6.38 1.27 -9.31
CA GLY A 23 -5.40 0.23 -9.58
C GLY A 23 -4.31 0.20 -8.51
N TRP A 24 -3.63 -0.90 -8.46
CA TRP A 24 -2.46 -1.14 -7.64
C TRP A 24 -1.42 -1.91 -8.43
N ALA A 25 -0.16 -1.73 -8.13
CA ALA A 25 0.90 -2.53 -8.69
C ALA A 25 2.13 -2.56 -7.78
N TRP A 26 2.89 -3.65 -7.89
CA TRP A 26 4.26 -3.71 -7.45
C TRP A 26 5.15 -4.19 -8.60
N TYR A 27 6.42 -3.76 -8.57
CA TYR A 27 7.40 -4.05 -9.60
C TYR A 27 8.77 -4.29 -8.99
N ILE A 28 9.41 -5.37 -9.38
CA ILE A 28 10.80 -5.73 -9.06
C ILE A 28 11.64 -5.60 -10.33
N ASP A 29 11.26 -6.34 -11.36
CA ASP A 29 11.83 -6.35 -12.71
C ASP A 29 10.77 -6.79 -13.74
N ASP A 30 11.16 -6.91 -15.01
CA ASP A 30 10.22 -7.25 -16.08
C ASP A 30 9.64 -8.68 -15.98
N ASP A 31 10.28 -9.57 -15.22
CA ASP A 31 9.81 -10.94 -14.98
C ASP A 31 9.08 -11.09 -13.62
N HIS A 32 9.10 -10.06 -12.77
CA HIS A 32 8.53 -10.08 -11.42
C HIS A 32 7.76 -8.79 -11.13
N TRP A 33 6.49 -8.81 -11.40
CA TRP A 33 5.56 -7.72 -11.11
C TRP A 33 4.13 -8.23 -11.07
N ALA A 34 3.25 -7.50 -10.41
CA ALA A 34 1.82 -7.74 -10.49
C ALA A 34 1.04 -6.44 -10.43
N SER A 35 -0.14 -6.44 -10.99
CA SER A 35 -1.10 -5.35 -10.89
C SER A 35 -2.53 -5.87 -10.88
N GLY A 36 -3.42 -5.04 -10.38
CA GLY A 36 -4.84 -5.29 -10.30
C GLY A 36 -5.60 -4.05 -9.88
N GLY A 37 -6.84 -4.19 -9.49
CA GLY A 37 -7.60 -3.01 -9.08
C GLY A 37 -9.09 -3.29 -8.90
N TRP A 38 -9.87 -2.22 -8.92
CA TRP A 38 -11.31 -2.24 -8.72
C TRP A 38 -11.99 -1.17 -9.58
N ALA A 39 -13.25 -1.43 -9.94
CA ALA A 39 -14.09 -0.43 -10.60
C ALA A 39 -14.35 0.80 -9.70
N HIS A 40 -14.29 0.60 -8.38
CA HIS A 40 -14.52 1.64 -7.39
C HIS A 40 -13.60 1.45 -6.18
N GLY A 41 -12.65 2.34 -6.01
CA GLY A 41 -11.69 2.32 -4.92
C GLY A 41 -11.08 3.70 -4.69
N THR A 42 -10.14 3.79 -3.79
CA THR A 42 -9.40 5.02 -3.49
C THR A 42 -7.92 4.84 -3.77
N ASN A 43 -7.19 5.93 -3.94
CA ASN A 43 -5.74 5.90 -4.10
C ASN A 43 -5.08 5.14 -2.94
N ASN A 44 -5.44 5.47 -1.71
CA ASN A 44 -4.89 4.81 -0.52
C ASN A 44 -5.17 3.30 -0.48
N MET A 45 -6.34 2.85 -0.97
CA MET A 45 -6.62 1.41 -1.11
C MET A 45 -5.65 0.75 -2.09
N GLY A 46 -5.41 1.39 -3.23
CA GLY A 46 -4.46 0.90 -4.23
C GLY A 46 -3.05 0.77 -3.65
N GLU A 47 -2.58 1.80 -3.00
CA GLU A 47 -1.25 1.81 -2.40
C GLU A 47 -1.05 0.76 -1.29
N LEU A 48 -2.02 0.63 -0.38
CA LEU A 48 -1.98 -0.41 0.66
C LEU A 48 -2.04 -1.82 0.05
N LYS A 49 -2.89 -2.03 -0.98
CA LYS A 49 -3.00 -3.33 -1.64
C LYS A 49 -1.73 -3.70 -2.41
N ALA A 50 -1.07 -2.74 -3.05
CA ALA A 50 0.20 -2.97 -3.73
C ALA A 50 1.27 -3.53 -2.78
N VAL A 51 1.38 -2.94 -1.59
CA VAL A 51 2.30 -3.42 -0.56
C VAL A 51 1.88 -4.78 -0.03
N LEU A 52 0.60 -4.97 0.28
CA LEU A 52 0.09 -6.26 0.77
C LEU A 52 0.40 -7.39 -0.20
N ASP A 53 0.06 -7.19 -1.48
CA ASP A 53 0.26 -8.19 -2.52
C ASP A 53 1.74 -8.53 -2.74
N LEU A 54 2.63 -7.53 -2.69
CA LEU A 54 4.08 -7.75 -2.73
C LEU A 54 4.55 -8.65 -1.58
N PHE A 55 4.10 -8.40 -0.35
CA PHE A 55 4.49 -9.20 0.81
C PHE A 55 3.92 -10.62 0.74
N GLU A 56 2.69 -10.79 0.28
CA GLU A 56 2.06 -12.09 0.04
C GLU A 56 2.80 -12.85 -1.08
N ALA A 57 3.08 -12.22 -2.21
CA ALA A 57 3.79 -12.83 -3.33
C ALA A 57 5.20 -13.30 -2.95
N THR A 58 5.89 -12.55 -2.08
CA THR A 58 7.25 -12.88 -1.63
C THR A 58 7.28 -13.72 -0.35
N ALA A 59 6.15 -14.24 0.11
CA ALA A 59 6.06 -15.05 1.34
C ALA A 59 6.88 -16.36 1.28
N SER A 60 7.15 -16.87 0.07
CA SER A 60 8.02 -18.03 -0.16
C SER A 60 9.51 -17.76 0.12
N ARG A 61 9.90 -16.52 0.34
CA ARG A 61 11.26 -16.07 0.64
C ARG A 61 11.29 -15.27 1.95
N PRO A 62 10.91 -15.89 3.07
CA PRO A 62 10.77 -15.18 4.35
C PRO A 62 12.10 -14.64 4.89
N GLU A 63 13.23 -15.25 4.49
CA GLU A 63 14.58 -14.86 4.86
C GLU A 63 15.12 -13.65 4.08
N ALA A 64 14.49 -13.30 2.96
CA ALA A 64 14.94 -12.19 2.15
C ALA A 64 14.49 -10.86 2.78
N LYS A 65 15.42 -9.89 2.84
CA LYS A 65 15.08 -8.51 3.21
C LYS A 65 14.35 -7.85 2.05
N LEU A 66 13.17 -7.30 2.32
CA LEU A 66 12.41 -6.50 1.36
C LEU A 66 12.74 -5.01 1.49
N ARG A 67 13.24 -4.41 0.42
CA ARG A 67 13.34 -2.95 0.28
C ARG A 67 12.23 -2.46 -0.64
N VAL A 68 11.31 -1.69 -0.09
CA VAL A 68 10.12 -1.23 -0.81
C VAL A 68 10.19 0.27 -1.01
N TYR A 69 10.37 0.68 -2.26
CA TYR A 69 10.25 2.08 -2.66
C TYR A 69 8.76 2.44 -2.79
N CYS A 70 8.37 3.51 -2.12
CA CYS A 70 6.99 3.98 -2.08
C CYS A 70 6.98 5.51 -1.99
N ASP A 71 6.13 6.17 -2.75
CA ASP A 71 5.98 7.63 -2.68
C ASP A 71 4.87 8.07 -1.73
N SER A 72 4.06 7.13 -1.24
CA SER A 72 3.01 7.38 -0.29
C SER A 72 3.51 7.47 1.15
N GLN A 73 3.59 8.67 1.67
CA GLN A 73 3.87 8.89 3.09
C GLN A 73 2.74 8.33 3.98
N TYR A 74 1.50 8.31 3.47
CA TYR A 74 0.38 7.71 4.20
C TYR A 74 0.64 6.21 4.46
N VAL A 75 1.02 5.45 3.45
CA VAL A 75 1.31 4.02 3.59
C VAL A 75 2.48 3.81 4.54
N ILE A 76 3.61 4.48 4.33
CA ILE A 76 4.80 4.34 5.17
C ILE A 76 4.47 4.65 6.63
N ASN A 77 3.82 5.77 6.91
CA ASN A 77 3.47 6.16 8.27
C ASN A 77 2.43 5.23 8.89
N SER A 78 1.44 4.78 8.11
CA SER A 78 0.45 3.82 8.58
C SER A 78 1.10 2.54 9.07
N LEU A 79 2.01 1.97 8.30
CA LEU A 79 2.63 0.68 8.58
C LEU A 79 3.77 0.75 9.61
N THR A 80 4.51 1.87 9.66
CA THR A 80 5.69 1.99 10.52
C THR A 80 5.45 2.75 11.81
N LYS A 81 4.48 3.68 11.85
CA LYS A 81 4.27 4.59 12.97
C LYS A 81 2.91 4.45 13.64
N TRP A 82 1.82 4.39 12.86
CA TRP A 82 0.47 4.53 13.42
C TRP A 82 -0.19 3.21 13.79
N MET A 83 0.06 2.15 13.04
CA MET A 83 -0.58 0.85 13.22
C MET A 83 -0.44 0.28 14.65
N PRO A 84 0.73 0.35 15.33
CA PRO A 84 0.84 -0.12 16.71
C PRO A 84 -0.10 0.61 17.67
N GLY A 85 -0.29 1.91 17.49
CA GLY A 85 -1.21 2.73 18.27
C GLY A 85 -2.67 2.41 17.96
N TRP A 86 -3.02 2.22 16.71
CA TRP A 86 -4.37 1.83 16.29
C TRP A 86 -4.76 0.46 16.82
N LYS A 87 -3.87 -0.52 16.77
CA LYS A 87 -4.08 -1.86 17.34
C LYS A 87 -4.41 -1.79 18.84
N LYS A 88 -3.64 -1.01 19.61
CA LYS A 88 -3.88 -0.82 21.07
C LYS A 88 -5.23 -0.17 21.36
N LYS A 89 -5.75 0.66 20.44
CA LYS A 89 -7.03 1.37 20.57
C LYS A 89 -8.20 0.65 19.88
N GLY A 90 -8.02 -0.62 19.49
CA GLY A 90 -9.05 -1.39 18.77
C GLY A 90 -9.36 -0.82 17.38
N TRP A 91 -8.31 -0.44 16.65
CA TRP A 91 -8.39 0.13 15.28
C TRP A 91 -9.18 1.44 15.21
N LYS A 92 -8.96 2.31 16.18
CA LYS A 92 -9.54 3.65 16.23
C LYS A 92 -8.46 4.72 16.17
N LYS A 93 -8.78 5.83 15.51
CA LYS A 93 -7.97 7.05 15.50
C LYS A 93 -8.02 7.74 16.86
N SER A 94 -7.21 8.79 17.05
CA SER A 94 -7.20 9.60 18.26
C SER A 94 -8.53 10.29 18.55
N ASP A 95 -9.30 10.61 17.50
CA ASP A 95 -10.64 11.21 17.59
C ASP A 95 -11.76 10.18 17.86
N GLY A 96 -11.41 8.90 18.05
CA GLY A 96 -12.34 7.80 18.30
C GLY A 96 -13.00 7.21 17.07
N LYS A 97 -12.78 7.78 15.88
CA LYS A 97 -13.33 7.25 14.63
C LYS A 97 -12.62 5.98 14.19
N PRO A 98 -13.29 5.07 13.49
CA PRO A 98 -12.65 3.89 12.90
C PRO A 98 -11.51 4.29 11.96
N VAL A 99 -10.45 3.48 11.95
CA VAL A 99 -9.38 3.61 10.96
C VAL A 99 -9.91 3.19 9.60
N LEU A 100 -9.66 3.99 8.56
CA LEU A 100 -10.00 3.65 7.18
C LEU A 100 -9.14 2.47 6.68
N ASN A 101 -9.67 1.69 5.75
CA ASN A 101 -8.98 0.54 5.16
C ASN A 101 -8.50 -0.49 6.20
N ARG A 102 -9.28 -0.66 7.26
CA ARG A 102 -8.92 -1.53 8.38
C ARG A 102 -8.59 -2.94 7.92
N ASP A 103 -9.37 -3.53 7.03
CA ASP A 103 -9.17 -4.91 6.56
C ASP A 103 -7.82 -5.06 5.85
N LEU A 104 -7.43 -4.10 5.01
CA LEU A 104 -6.11 -4.06 4.38
C LEU A 104 -4.99 -3.88 5.41
N LEU A 105 -5.19 -3.03 6.41
CA LEU A 105 -4.20 -2.79 7.45
C LEU A 105 -4.04 -4.01 8.38
N GLU A 106 -5.11 -4.72 8.71
CA GLU A 106 -5.03 -5.96 9.48
C GLU A 106 -4.32 -7.07 8.70
N ALA A 107 -4.60 -7.20 7.40
CA ALA A 107 -3.90 -8.14 6.53
C ALA A 107 -2.40 -7.78 6.39
N LEU A 108 -2.08 -6.50 6.25
CA LEU A 108 -0.70 -6.01 6.23
C LEU A 108 0.03 -6.29 7.54
N ASP A 109 -0.61 -6.09 8.69
CA ASP A 109 -0.03 -6.41 9.98
C ASP A 109 0.39 -7.89 10.08
N GLN A 110 -0.43 -8.78 9.54
CA GLN A 110 -0.10 -10.21 9.46
C GLN A 110 1.03 -10.48 8.47
N ALA A 111 0.97 -9.91 7.27
CA ALA A 111 1.95 -10.12 6.21
C ALA A 111 3.35 -9.58 6.56
N LEU A 112 3.41 -8.51 7.35
CA LEU A 112 4.66 -7.89 7.81
C LEU A 112 5.29 -8.63 9.01
N THR A 113 4.49 -9.41 9.75
CA THR A 113 4.95 -10.07 10.96
C THR A 113 6.06 -11.07 10.66
N GLY A 114 7.21 -10.91 11.32
CA GLY A 114 8.37 -11.78 11.16
C GLY A 114 9.18 -11.57 9.88
N ARG A 115 8.85 -10.56 9.09
CA ARG A 115 9.60 -10.21 7.88
C ARG A 115 10.65 -9.14 8.18
N ASP A 116 11.79 -9.24 7.52
CA ASP A 116 12.79 -8.15 7.46
C ASP A 116 12.45 -7.25 6.28
N TYR A 117 12.15 -5.99 6.55
CA TYR A 117 11.76 -5.04 5.52
C TYR A 117 12.18 -3.61 5.85
N GLU A 118 12.28 -2.81 4.81
CA GLU A 118 12.58 -1.39 4.87
C GLU A 118 11.75 -0.64 3.82
N PHE A 119 10.96 0.34 4.26
CA PHE A 119 10.30 1.27 3.35
C PHE A 119 11.20 2.46 3.07
N ILE A 120 11.40 2.77 1.79
CA ILE A 120 12.20 3.90 1.34
C ILE A 120 11.26 4.86 0.62
N TRP A 121 11.09 6.05 1.21
CA TRP A 121 10.30 7.07 0.56
C TRP A 121 11.04 7.63 -0.65
N VAL A 122 10.32 7.73 -1.76
CA VAL A 122 10.76 8.41 -2.97
C VAL A 122 9.77 9.50 -3.32
N LYS A 123 10.22 10.54 -3.98
CA LYS A 123 9.30 11.57 -4.50
C LYS A 123 8.64 11.01 -5.76
N GLY A 124 7.31 10.99 -5.79
CA GLY A 124 6.55 10.58 -6.96
C GLY A 124 6.91 11.40 -8.20
N HIS A 125 6.92 10.77 -9.35
CA HIS A 125 7.24 11.36 -10.66
C HIS A 125 8.58 12.10 -10.71
N ALA A 126 9.58 11.64 -9.97
CA ALA A 126 10.91 12.28 -9.89
C ALA A 126 12.03 11.47 -10.57
N GLY A 127 11.69 10.55 -11.46
CA GLY A 127 12.65 9.78 -12.25
C GLY A 127 13.20 8.52 -11.55
N HIS A 128 12.55 8.05 -10.46
CA HIS A 128 12.93 6.77 -9.86
C HIS A 128 12.34 5.60 -10.67
N ALA A 129 13.19 4.90 -11.42
CA ALA A 129 12.78 3.95 -12.46
C ALA A 129 11.79 2.88 -11.95
N LEU A 130 12.03 2.28 -10.78
CA LEU A 130 11.12 1.25 -10.23
C LEU A 130 9.76 1.85 -9.84
N ASN A 131 9.75 3.04 -9.21
CA ASN A 131 8.51 3.68 -8.82
C ASN A 131 7.69 4.11 -10.03
N GLU A 132 8.32 4.64 -11.07
CA GLU A 132 7.64 5.00 -12.32
C GLU A 132 7.03 3.79 -13.04
N LYS A 133 7.68 2.63 -12.94
CA LYS A 133 7.12 1.37 -13.46
C LYS A 133 5.89 0.95 -12.67
N ALA A 134 5.95 0.96 -11.34
CA ALA A 134 4.81 0.63 -10.49
C ALA A 134 3.65 1.60 -10.71
N ASP A 135 3.90 2.93 -10.76
CA ASP A 135 2.89 3.95 -11.09
C ASP A 135 2.21 3.68 -12.44
N SER A 136 3.02 3.43 -13.47
CA SER A 136 2.50 3.15 -14.83
C SER A 136 1.60 1.92 -14.84
N LEU A 137 1.96 0.85 -14.14
CA LEU A 137 1.16 -0.38 -14.03
C LEU A 137 -0.11 -0.15 -13.24
N ALA A 138 -0.06 0.53 -12.10
CA ALA A 138 -1.21 0.86 -11.28
C ALA A 138 -2.20 1.76 -12.03
N ASN A 139 -1.70 2.78 -12.73
CA ASN A 139 -2.52 3.65 -13.58
C ASN A 139 -3.13 2.89 -14.76
N GLY A 140 -2.37 1.99 -15.39
CA GLY A 140 -2.85 1.11 -16.44
C GLY A 140 -4.00 0.22 -15.97
N ALA A 141 -3.91 -0.34 -14.77
CA ALA A 141 -4.97 -1.14 -14.16
C ALA A 141 -6.22 -0.29 -13.87
N ALA A 142 -6.06 0.90 -13.28
CA ALA A 142 -7.18 1.81 -13.05
C ALA A 142 -7.91 2.20 -14.35
N ARG A 143 -7.17 2.46 -15.43
CA ARG A 143 -7.74 2.74 -16.75
C ARG A 143 -8.48 1.54 -17.34
N ALA A 144 -7.95 0.33 -17.19
CA ALA A 144 -8.62 -0.88 -17.64
C ALA A 144 -10.00 -1.01 -16.99
N TYR A 145 -10.09 -0.83 -15.68
CA TYR A 145 -11.37 -0.83 -14.96
C TYR A 145 -12.30 0.32 -15.41
N GLN A 146 -11.76 1.51 -15.69
CA GLN A 146 -12.56 2.62 -16.24
C GLN A 146 -13.20 2.27 -17.58
N GLU A 147 -12.48 1.52 -18.40
CA GLU A 147 -12.91 1.10 -19.73
C GLU A 147 -13.69 -0.23 -19.73
N GLY A 148 -13.93 -0.81 -18.55
CA GLY A 148 -14.62 -2.11 -18.42
C GLY A 148 -13.80 -3.28 -18.98
N ARG A 149 -12.47 -3.15 -19.03
CA ARG A 149 -11.53 -4.19 -19.47
C ARG A 149 -10.83 -4.81 -18.25
N GLU A 150 -10.37 -6.03 -18.44
CA GLU A 150 -9.51 -6.70 -17.47
C GLU A 150 -8.09 -6.09 -17.53
N PRO A 151 -7.47 -5.76 -16.37
CA PRO A 151 -6.10 -5.27 -16.34
C PRO A 151 -5.10 -6.38 -16.63
N ALA A 152 -3.87 -6.01 -16.98
CA ALA A 152 -2.76 -6.95 -16.99
C ALA A 152 -2.43 -7.33 -15.54
N HIS A 153 -2.35 -8.62 -15.23
CA HIS A 153 -2.06 -9.08 -13.85
C HIS A 153 -0.57 -9.28 -13.58
N GLY A 154 0.24 -9.44 -14.62
CA GLY A 154 1.67 -9.71 -14.51
C GLY A 154 2.01 -11.17 -14.21
N PRO A 155 3.32 -11.51 -14.25
CA PRO A 155 3.80 -12.87 -13.98
C PRO A 155 3.83 -13.23 -12.49
N GLY A 156 3.70 -12.25 -11.59
CA GLY A 156 3.84 -12.47 -10.16
C GLY A 156 5.30 -12.61 -9.71
N PHE A 157 5.51 -13.22 -8.54
CA PHE A 157 6.82 -13.50 -7.98
C PHE A 157 7.07 -15.01 -7.92
N GLY A 158 7.88 -15.49 -8.83
CA GLY A 158 8.21 -16.91 -8.93
C GLY A 158 7.93 -17.44 -10.32
N ALA A 159 8.92 -17.96 -11.01
CA ALA A 159 8.80 -18.56 -12.32
C ALA A 159 7.84 -19.75 -12.29
N ALA A 160 6.93 -19.80 -13.27
CA ALA A 160 5.97 -20.86 -13.56
C ALA A 160 4.75 -20.95 -12.60
N ALA A 161 3.95 -19.89 -12.56
CA ALA A 161 2.54 -20.11 -12.36
C ALA A 161 1.87 -20.20 -13.75
N GLU A 162 1.27 -21.33 -14.04
CA GLU A 162 0.34 -21.46 -15.15
C GLU A 162 -0.73 -20.36 -15.03
N PRO A 163 -1.32 -19.87 -16.14
CA PRO A 163 -2.32 -18.82 -16.08
C PRO A 163 -3.46 -19.28 -15.17
N THR A 164 -3.48 -18.77 -13.97
CA THR A 164 -4.59 -19.01 -13.05
C THR A 164 -5.81 -18.37 -13.68
N THR A 165 -6.72 -19.22 -14.13
CA THR A 165 -8.08 -18.89 -14.53
C THR A 165 -8.65 -17.84 -13.57
N ALA A 166 -9.15 -16.76 -14.16
CA ALA A 166 -9.80 -15.62 -13.54
C ALA A 166 -10.16 -15.82 -12.06
N ALA A 167 -9.45 -15.16 -11.18
CA ALA A 167 -9.98 -14.89 -9.85
C ALA A 167 -11.25 -14.06 -10.04
N GLU A 168 -12.36 -14.55 -9.53
CA GLU A 168 -13.60 -13.78 -9.47
C GLU A 168 -13.30 -12.37 -8.98
N PRO A 169 -13.95 -11.33 -9.53
CA PRO A 169 -13.75 -9.98 -9.06
C PRO A 169 -14.05 -9.94 -7.56
N VAL A 170 -13.01 -9.76 -6.76
CA VAL A 170 -13.21 -9.47 -5.34
C VAL A 170 -13.88 -8.12 -5.29
N GLU A 171 -15.18 -8.16 -5.04
CA GLU A 171 -15.98 -6.98 -4.81
C GLU A 171 -15.30 -6.20 -3.68
N ALA A 172 -14.94 -4.95 -3.96
CA ALA A 172 -14.36 -4.09 -2.95
C ALA A 172 -15.30 -4.10 -1.75
N PRO A 173 -14.81 -4.30 -0.51
CA PRO A 173 -15.68 -4.32 0.64
C PRO A 173 -16.52 -3.06 0.63
N ALA A 174 -17.84 -3.21 0.69
CA ALA A 174 -18.79 -2.12 0.63
C ALA A 174 -18.51 -1.16 1.79
N VAL A 175 -17.69 -0.16 1.52
CA VAL A 175 -17.50 0.96 2.44
C VAL A 175 -18.65 1.90 2.17
N GLU A 176 -19.69 1.84 3.00
CA GLU A 176 -20.62 2.95 3.10
C GLU A 176 -19.82 4.20 3.46
N VAL A 177 -19.52 4.99 2.45
CA VAL A 177 -18.88 6.28 2.64
C VAL A 177 -20.02 7.26 2.93
N PRO A 178 -20.13 7.80 4.15
CA PRO A 178 -20.94 8.99 4.31
C PRO A 178 -20.29 10.06 3.44
N ILE A 179 -21.07 10.63 2.53
CA ILE A 179 -20.68 11.77 1.70
C ILE A 179 -20.39 12.93 2.65
N VAL A 180 -19.14 13.08 3.02
CA VAL A 180 -18.64 14.27 3.69
C VAL A 180 -17.65 14.90 2.74
N ASN A 181 -18.13 15.93 2.05
CA ASN A 181 -17.29 16.89 1.35
C ASN A 181 -16.44 17.64 2.40
N ALA A 182 -15.32 17.06 2.76
CA ALA A 182 -14.27 17.75 3.48
C ALA A 182 -12.92 17.26 2.94
N PRO A 183 -11.98 18.17 2.67
CA PRO A 183 -10.63 17.76 2.32
C PRO A 183 -10.12 16.85 3.43
N VAL A 184 -9.45 15.77 3.04
CA VAL A 184 -8.77 14.89 3.97
C VAL A 184 -7.77 15.76 4.72
N ALA A 185 -8.16 16.25 5.89
CA ALA A 185 -7.25 16.90 6.77
C ALA A 185 -6.20 15.85 7.16
N GLU A 186 -4.97 16.09 6.77
CA GLU A 186 -3.83 15.43 7.38
C GLU A 186 -4.06 15.40 8.88
N PRO A 187 -3.80 14.30 9.58
CA PRO A 187 -3.82 14.34 11.02
C PRO A 187 -2.81 15.41 11.43
N ALA A 188 -3.32 16.46 12.04
CA ALA A 188 -2.50 17.56 12.51
C ALA A 188 -1.31 16.99 13.27
N LEU A 189 -0.12 17.34 12.82
CA LEU A 189 1.14 17.20 13.54
C LEU A 189 1.09 18.18 14.72
N SER A 190 0.30 17.89 15.71
CA SER A 190 0.25 18.65 16.95
C SER A 190 0.05 17.67 18.09
N ASP A 191 1.14 17.01 18.42
CA ASP A 191 1.47 16.54 19.78
C ASP A 191 2.95 16.14 19.80
N VAL A 192 3.80 17.11 19.49
CA VAL A 192 5.19 17.08 19.93
C VAL A 192 5.38 18.23 20.90
N ALA A 193 5.33 17.83 22.14
CA ALA A 193 6.07 18.40 23.27
C ALA A 193 6.03 19.92 23.43
N LEU A 194 5.27 20.34 24.37
CA LEU A 194 5.72 21.37 25.29
C LEU A 194 5.71 20.79 26.72
N SER A 195 6.77 20.12 27.03
CA SER A 195 7.17 19.95 28.41
C SER A 195 8.35 20.86 28.63
N ASP A 196 8.18 21.64 29.65
CA ASP A 196 9.26 22.09 30.54
C ASP A 196 9.98 23.39 30.22
N SER A 197 9.46 24.41 30.83
CA SER A 197 10.29 25.45 31.38
C SER A 197 9.80 25.77 32.79
N ALA A 198 10.46 25.21 33.76
CA ALA A 198 10.37 25.65 35.11
C ALA A 198 10.96 27.06 35.21
N PRO A 199 10.33 28.01 35.92
CA PRO A 199 11.00 29.24 36.34
C PRO A 199 11.85 28.97 37.55
N SER A 200 13.10 29.37 37.45
CA SER A 200 13.97 29.58 38.61
C SER A 200 13.49 30.77 39.42
N GLU A 201 13.35 30.54 40.67
CA GLU A 201 13.82 31.40 41.75
C GLU A 201 13.94 30.59 43.01
#